data_5e4e1ad57103dd0e5e8a95457a845d44
#
_entry.id   5e4e1ad57103dd0e5e8a95457a845d44
#
_cell.length_a   1.000
_cell.length_b   1.000
_cell.length_c   1.000
_cell.angle_alpha   90.00
_cell.angle_beta   90.00
_cell.angle_gamma   90.00
#
_symmetry.space_group_name_H-M   'P 1'
#
loop_
_entity.id
_entity.type
_entity.pdbx_description
1 polymer ?
#
loop_
_entity_poly.entity_id
_entity_poly.type
_entity_poly.pdbx_seq_one_letter_code
_entity_poly.pdbx_strand_id
1 'polypeptide(L)'
;KPSKDAADEACTAEVWATGCSSINVDNLTEYLGRDDVLYIDLRDYNDYAKKHLRNFEVIPYFALIFDEAAGTEGKPQLYGGTLDAPVATYEESAALLEAMFPKDKTIFLMCQSGGRVAQMMKLMNSLGYDMSKVYNVGGMGQFTDSKFAPYTTDNAEIVLEATYSFEGL
;
A
#
# COMPACT_ATOMS: atom_id res chain seq x y z
N LYS A 1 -13.47 3.60 13.82
CA LYS A 1 -12.06 3.62 13.44
C LYS A 1 -11.37 2.36 13.95
N PRO A 2 -10.69 1.58 13.08
CA PRO A 2 -9.94 0.42 13.55
C PRO A 2 -8.87 0.86 14.54
N SER A 3 -8.65 0.08 15.59
CA SER A 3 -7.57 0.29 16.53
C SER A 3 -6.69 -0.95 16.55
N LYS A 4 -5.42 -0.76 16.82
CA LYS A 4 -4.49 -1.88 17.01
C LYS A 4 -4.80 -2.62 18.28
N ASP A 5 -4.53 -3.90 18.28
CA ASP A 5 -4.60 -4.75 19.45
C ASP A 5 -3.20 -5.14 19.95
N ALA A 6 -3.13 -5.97 20.98
CA ALA A 6 -1.85 -6.38 21.55
C ALA A 6 -0.96 -7.14 20.56
N ALA A 7 -1.56 -7.84 19.59
CA ALA A 7 -0.79 -8.56 18.57
C ALA A 7 -0.07 -7.60 17.61
N ASP A 8 -0.73 -6.50 17.22
CA ASP A 8 -0.09 -5.46 16.40
C ASP A 8 1.04 -4.78 17.16
N GLU A 9 0.85 -4.51 18.44
CA GLU A 9 1.87 -3.87 19.27
C GLU A 9 3.13 -4.73 19.44
N ALA A 10 3.00 -6.03 19.27
CA ALA A 10 4.14 -6.94 19.31
C ALA A 10 5.01 -6.89 18.06
N CYS A 11 4.53 -6.32 16.96
CA CYS A 11 5.31 -6.16 15.73
C CYS A 11 6.33 -5.04 15.88
N THR A 12 7.52 -5.27 15.34
CA THR A 12 8.61 -4.29 15.34
C THR A 12 8.85 -3.74 13.93
N ALA A 13 9.64 -2.67 13.84
CA ALA A 13 10.02 -2.06 12.57
C ALA A 13 10.77 -3.01 11.62
N GLU A 14 11.34 -4.08 12.12
CA GLU A 14 12.04 -5.09 11.32
C GLU A 14 11.09 -6.19 10.82
N VAL A 15 9.88 -6.29 11.40
CA VAL A 15 8.96 -7.41 11.14
C VAL A 15 7.51 -6.90 11.02
N TRP A 16 7.22 -6.17 9.98
CA TRP A 16 5.83 -5.81 9.66
C TRP A 16 5.20 -6.83 8.71
N ALA A 17 5.26 -8.10 9.09
CA ALA A 17 4.67 -9.17 8.31
C ALA A 17 3.15 -9.26 8.55
N THR A 18 2.45 -9.86 7.60
CA THR A 18 0.98 -10.05 7.66
C THR A 18 0.52 -10.70 8.97
N GLY A 19 1.29 -11.66 9.49
CA GLY A 19 0.93 -12.36 10.73
C GLY A 19 0.94 -11.51 12.00
N CYS A 20 1.48 -10.28 11.94
CA CYS A 20 1.48 -9.35 13.07
C CYS A 20 0.24 -8.44 13.11
N SER A 21 -0.56 -8.42 12.03
CA SER A 21 -1.65 -7.46 11.93
C SER A 21 -2.96 -8.01 12.49
N SER A 22 -3.66 -7.19 13.28
CA SER A 22 -5.01 -7.49 13.75
C SER A 22 -6.05 -7.43 12.62
N ILE A 23 -5.73 -6.75 11.52
CA ILE A 23 -6.56 -6.67 10.32
C ILE A 23 -5.90 -7.53 9.25
N ASN A 24 -6.57 -8.58 8.83
CA ASN A 24 -6.00 -9.60 7.93
C ASN A 24 -7.12 -10.31 7.13
N VAL A 25 -6.78 -11.39 6.44
CA VAL A 25 -7.73 -12.12 5.60
C VAL A 25 -8.99 -12.59 6.33
N ASP A 26 -8.91 -12.81 7.64
CA ASP A 26 -10.05 -13.32 8.42
C ASP A 26 -11.09 -12.24 8.72
N ASN A 27 -10.71 -10.98 8.76
CA ASN A 27 -11.61 -9.91 9.18
C ASN A 27 -11.61 -8.65 8.30
N LEU A 28 -10.73 -8.55 7.29
CA LEU A 28 -10.62 -7.34 6.46
C LEU A 28 -11.96 -6.92 5.86
N THR A 29 -12.79 -7.86 5.43
CA THR A 29 -14.07 -7.54 4.80
C THR A 29 -15.03 -6.78 5.72
N GLU A 30 -14.86 -6.89 7.03
CA GLU A 30 -15.66 -6.15 8.02
C GLU A 30 -15.26 -4.67 8.11
N TYR A 31 -14.10 -4.33 7.57
CA TYR A 31 -13.52 -2.99 7.64
C TYR A 31 -13.51 -2.25 6.29
N LEU A 32 -14.10 -2.83 5.25
CA LEU A 32 -14.17 -2.18 3.94
C LEU A 32 -15.23 -1.07 3.92
N GLY A 33 -15.00 -0.06 3.08
CA GLY A 33 -15.96 1.03 2.87
C GLY A 33 -16.03 2.06 3.99
N ARG A 34 -15.04 2.13 4.86
CA ARG A 34 -15.00 3.13 5.94
C ARG A 34 -14.39 4.45 5.45
N ASP A 35 -15.01 5.55 5.80
CA ASP A 35 -14.54 6.89 5.42
C ASP A 35 -13.26 7.31 6.14
N ASP A 36 -12.95 6.68 7.29
CA ASP A 36 -11.78 7.00 8.10
C ASP A 36 -10.55 6.15 7.76
N VAL A 37 -10.64 5.31 6.73
CA VAL A 37 -9.56 4.43 6.30
C VAL A 37 -9.23 4.67 4.84
N LEU A 38 -7.93 4.76 4.53
CA LEU A 38 -7.42 4.76 3.17
C LEU A 38 -6.93 3.37 2.82
N TYR A 39 -7.39 2.83 1.70
CA TYR A 39 -7.09 1.47 1.25
C TYR A 39 -6.18 1.54 0.03
N ILE A 40 -4.96 0.97 0.12
CA ILE A 40 -3.97 1.06 -0.95
C ILE A 40 -3.42 -0.32 -1.29
N ASP A 41 -3.49 -0.66 -2.57
CA ASP A 41 -2.89 -1.84 -3.17
C ASP A 41 -1.57 -1.43 -3.82
N LEU A 42 -0.47 -1.99 -3.33
CA LEU A 42 0.90 -1.64 -3.77
C LEU A 42 1.39 -2.45 -4.96
N ARG A 43 0.53 -3.30 -5.54
CA ARG A 43 0.88 -4.08 -6.72
C ARG A 43 0.95 -3.22 -7.97
N ASP A 44 1.48 -3.80 -9.06
CA ASP A 44 1.52 -3.14 -10.35
C ASP A 44 0.12 -3.01 -10.96
N TYR A 45 -0.05 -2.06 -11.86
CA TYR A 45 -1.34 -1.78 -12.50
C TYR A 45 -1.96 -3.00 -13.17
N ASN A 46 -1.15 -3.83 -13.84
CA ASN A 46 -1.65 -5.02 -14.53
C ASN A 46 -2.24 -6.05 -13.57
N ASP A 47 -1.60 -6.27 -12.44
CA ASP A 47 -2.11 -7.20 -11.42
C ASP A 47 -3.38 -6.67 -10.78
N TYR A 48 -3.41 -5.38 -10.48
CA TYR A 48 -4.58 -4.70 -9.95
C TYR A 48 -5.77 -4.80 -10.92
N ALA A 49 -5.54 -4.54 -12.20
CA ALA A 49 -6.58 -4.59 -13.22
C ALA A 49 -7.17 -6.01 -13.38
N LYS A 50 -6.34 -7.04 -13.24
CA LYS A 50 -6.80 -8.43 -13.34
C LYS A 50 -7.78 -8.79 -12.21
N LYS A 51 -7.47 -8.38 -10.99
CA LYS A 51 -8.33 -8.60 -9.83
C LYS A 51 -7.83 -7.79 -8.65
N HIS A 52 -8.72 -7.07 -8.00
CA HIS A 52 -8.40 -6.35 -6.77
C HIS A 52 -9.58 -6.34 -5.81
N LEU A 53 -9.31 -6.02 -4.55
CA LEU A 53 -10.36 -5.80 -3.55
C LEU A 53 -11.01 -4.44 -3.76
N ARG A 54 -12.33 -4.40 -3.68
CA ARG A 54 -13.08 -3.14 -3.73
C ARG A 54 -12.62 -2.20 -2.63
N ASN A 55 -12.72 -0.92 -2.89
CA ASN A 55 -12.26 0.19 -2.06
C ASN A 55 -10.74 0.43 -2.10
N PHE A 56 -9.93 -0.51 -2.57
CA PHE A 56 -8.49 -0.32 -2.68
C PHE A 56 -8.13 0.46 -3.94
N GLU A 57 -7.33 1.52 -3.76
CA GLU A 57 -6.71 2.28 -4.84
C GLU A 57 -5.34 1.67 -5.14
N VAL A 58 -4.88 1.78 -6.39
CA VAL A 58 -3.57 1.25 -6.78
C VAL A 58 -2.51 2.34 -6.73
N ILE A 59 -1.43 2.06 -5.99
CA ILE A 59 -0.21 2.88 -5.99
C ILE A 59 0.97 1.91 -6.05
N PRO A 60 1.53 1.66 -7.25
CA PRO A 60 2.58 0.65 -7.41
C PRO A 60 3.84 0.99 -6.64
N TYR A 61 4.24 0.12 -5.73
CA TYR A 61 5.42 0.31 -4.91
C TYR A 61 6.71 0.31 -5.73
N PHE A 62 6.90 -0.71 -6.56
CA PHE A 62 8.13 -0.84 -7.35
C PHE A 62 8.28 0.25 -8.42
N ALA A 63 7.18 0.65 -9.03
CA ALA A 63 7.23 1.63 -10.11
C ALA A 63 7.36 3.07 -9.62
N LEU A 64 6.82 3.41 -8.44
CA LEU A 64 6.67 4.81 -8.02
C LEU A 64 7.41 5.16 -6.74
N ILE A 65 7.56 4.23 -5.80
CA ILE A 65 7.89 4.59 -4.42
C ILE A 65 9.35 4.44 -4.12
N PHE A 66 9.91 3.25 -4.30
CA PHE A 66 11.28 2.96 -3.88
C PHE A 66 12.01 2.06 -4.86
N ASP A 67 13.25 2.44 -5.15
CA ASP A 67 14.26 1.59 -5.78
C ASP A 67 15.61 2.08 -5.27
N GLU A 68 16.50 1.18 -4.85
CA GLU A 68 17.82 1.57 -4.33
C GLU A 68 18.63 2.40 -5.34
N ALA A 69 18.37 2.22 -6.64
CA ALA A 69 19.00 2.96 -7.72
C ALA A 69 18.19 4.19 -8.19
N ALA A 70 17.18 4.61 -7.41
CA ALA A 70 16.35 5.76 -7.79
C ALA A 70 17.20 7.00 -8.06
N GLY A 71 16.78 7.77 -9.07
CA GLY A 71 17.54 8.93 -9.54
C GLY A 71 18.53 8.62 -10.66
N THR A 72 18.74 7.34 -11.00
CA THR A 72 19.49 6.94 -12.19
C THR A 72 18.55 6.75 -13.38
N GLU A 73 19.12 6.58 -14.58
CA GLU A 73 18.33 6.42 -15.80
C GLU A 73 17.32 5.27 -15.68
N GLY A 74 16.07 5.55 -15.98
CA GLY A 74 14.99 4.57 -15.90
C GLY A 74 14.48 4.25 -14.50
N LYS A 75 14.94 4.97 -13.48
CA LYS A 75 14.59 4.75 -12.08
C LYS A 75 14.00 6.02 -11.44
N PRO A 76 12.73 6.36 -11.73
CA PRO A 76 12.12 7.61 -11.30
C PRO A 76 11.47 7.58 -9.93
N GLN A 77 11.68 6.52 -9.14
CA GLN A 77 11.02 6.35 -7.84
C GLN A 77 11.31 7.52 -6.90
N LEU A 78 10.38 7.78 -5.98
CA LEU A 78 10.47 8.91 -5.05
C LEU A 78 11.64 8.82 -4.07
N TYR A 79 12.02 7.60 -3.71
CA TYR A 79 13.10 7.35 -2.75
C TYR A 79 14.05 6.27 -3.24
N GLY A 80 15.32 6.49 -2.95
CA GLY A 80 16.39 5.53 -3.11
C GLY A 80 17.14 5.32 -1.79
N GLY A 81 18.39 4.86 -1.87
CA GLY A 81 19.18 4.53 -0.70
C GLY A 81 18.78 3.19 -0.11
N THR A 82 18.48 3.15 1.18
CA THR A 82 17.98 1.95 1.86
C THR A 82 16.66 2.26 2.58
N LEU A 83 15.92 1.23 2.95
CA LEU A 83 14.66 1.42 3.69
C LEU A 83 14.89 2.01 5.09
N ASP A 84 16.06 1.76 5.69
CA ASP A 84 16.45 2.31 6.99
C ASP A 84 16.98 3.75 6.90
N ALA A 85 17.57 4.10 5.75
CA ALA A 85 18.14 5.42 5.48
C ALA A 85 17.74 5.87 4.07
N PRO A 86 16.45 6.15 3.84
CA PRO A 86 15.96 6.54 2.52
C PRO A 86 16.48 7.91 2.10
N VAL A 87 16.74 8.05 0.81
CA VAL A 87 17.20 9.30 0.20
C VAL A 87 16.15 9.76 -0.81
N ALA A 88 15.62 10.96 -0.60
CA ALA A 88 14.68 11.56 -1.52
C ALA A 88 15.32 11.78 -2.90
N THR A 89 14.67 11.30 -3.96
CA THR A 89 15.12 11.51 -5.32
C THR A 89 14.91 12.95 -5.77
N TYR A 90 13.81 13.55 -5.34
CA TYR A 90 13.38 14.89 -5.73
C TYR A 90 13.13 15.75 -4.49
N GLU A 91 13.17 17.07 -4.65
CA GLU A 91 12.79 17.98 -3.57
C GLU A 91 11.35 17.74 -3.11
N GLU A 92 10.47 17.36 -4.05
CA GLU A 92 9.04 17.14 -3.82
C GLU A 92 8.71 15.75 -3.30
N SER A 93 9.70 14.86 -3.18
CA SER A 93 9.44 13.45 -2.84
C SER A 93 8.63 13.26 -1.57
N ALA A 94 8.97 13.98 -0.51
CA ALA A 94 8.25 13.89 0.77
C ALA A 94 6.80 14.38 0.64
N ALA A 95 6.60 15.49 -0.07
CA ALA A 95 5.26 16.04 -0.28
C ALA A 95 4.39 15.14 -1.15
N LEU A 96 4.97 14.55 -2.20
CA LEU A 96 4.26 13.61 -3.09
C LEU A 96 3.88 12.35 -2.34
N LEU A 97 4.80 11.80 -1.54
CA LEU A 97 4.51 10.62 -0.73
C LEU A 97 3.38 10.90 0.26
N GLU A 98 3.44 12.03 0.95
CA GLU A 98 2.43 12.40 1.95
C GLU A 98 1.05 12.69 1.31
N ALA A 99 1.02 13.16 0.06
CA ALA A 99 -0.21 13.32 -0.69
C ALA A 99 -0.88 11.98 -1.00
N MET A 100 -0.08 10.93 -1.30
CA MET A 100 -0.59 9.58 -1.56
C MET A 100 -0.85 8.79 -0.28
N PHE A 101 -0.06 9.02 0.76
CA PHE A 101 -0.13 8.34 2.05
C PHE A 101 -0.18 9.39 3.16
N PRO A 102 -1.35 10.01 3.40
CA PRO A 102 -1.49 11.05 4.42
C PRO A 102 -1.13 10.56 5.82
N LYS A 103 -0.33 11.32 6.55
CA LYS A 103 0.15 10.94 7.88
C LYS A 103 -0.94 10.94 8.95
N ASP A 104 -2.03 11.64 8.73
CA ASP A 104 -3.13 11.76 9.69
C ASP A 104 -4.25 10.72 9.51
N LYS A 105 -4.10 9.81 8.54
CA LYS A 105 -5.11 8.80 8.24
C LYS A 105 -4.69 7.41 8.67
N THR A 106 -5.68 6.58 8.98
CA THR A 106 -5.49 5.14 9.09
C THR A 106 -5.35 4.58 7.67
N ILE A 107 -4.31 3.78 7.42
CA ILE A 107 -3.99 3.26 6.09
C ILE A 107 -3.90 1.74 6.15
N PHE A 108 -4.66 1.09 5.27
CA PHE A 108 -4.55 -0.35 5.02
C PHE A 108 -3.75 -0.56 3.75
N LEU A 109 -2.67 -1.31 3.85
CA LEU A 109 -1.78 -1.62 2.74
C LEU A 109 -1.86 -3.10 2.40
N MET A 110 -1.95 -3.41 1.11
CA MET A 110 -1.87 -4.78 0.62
C MET A 110 -0.97 -4.86 -0.61
N CYS A 111 -0.53 -6.06 -0.93
CA CYS A 111 0.16 -6.37 -2.17
C CYS A 111 -0.20 -7.79 -2.63
N GLN A 112 0.70 -8.60 -3.14
CA GLN A 112 0.40 -9.98 -3.52
C GLN A 112 0.46 -10.94 -2.33
N SER A 113 1.46 -10.78 -1.45
CA SER A 113 1.70 -11.69 -0.31
C SER A 113 2.07 -10.98 1.00
N GLY A 114 2.12 -9.65 0.99
CA GLY A 114 2.49 -8.84 2.17
C GLY A 114 3.95 -8.38 2.21
N GLY A 115 4.81 -8.86 1.32
CA GLY A 115 6.23 -8.51 1.31
C GLY A 115 6.51 -7.06 0.92
N ARG A 116 5.88 -6.58 -0.14
CA ARG A 116 5.99 -5.16 -0.54
C ARG A 116 5.41 -4.23 0.52
N VAL A 117 4.35 -4.67 1.18
CA VAL A 117 3.76 -3.90 2.29
C VAL A 117 4.76 -3.77 3.43
N ALA A 118 5.43 -4.84 3.82
CA ALA A 118 6.43 -4.80 4.89
C ALA A 118 7.57 -3.82 4.53
N GLN A 119 8.03 -3.83 3.29
CA GLN A 119 9.03 -2.87 2.79
C GLN A 119 8.50 -1.43 2.86
N MET A 120 7.28 -1.20 2.40
CA MET A 120 6.65 0.13 2.45
C MET A 120 6.51 0.64 3.87
N MET A 121 6.10 -0.21 4.79
CA MET A 121 5.96 0.16 6.20
C MET A 121 7.31 0.52 6.83
N LYS A 122 8.36 -0.20 6.47
CA LYS A 122 9.72 0.10 6.92
C LYS A 122 10.17 1.49 6.41
N LEU A 123 9.90 1.77 5.14
CA LEU A 123 10.16 3.09 4.55
C LEU A 123 9.38 4.19 5.28
N MET A 124 8.07 3.97 5.48
CA MET A 124 7.21 4.94 6.17
C MET A 124 7.69 5.22 7.59
N ASN A 125 8.10 4.18 8.32
CA ASN A 125 8.67 4.35 9.66
C ASN A 125 9.92 5.23 9.62
N SER A 126 10.81 4.98 8.68
CA SER A 126 12.03 5.80 8.52
C SER A 126 11.72 7.25 8.17
N LEU A 127 10.58 7.50 7.52
CA LEU A 127 10.13 8.84 7.12
C LEU A 127 9.24 9.53 8.16
N GLY A 128 9.13 8.96 9.36
CA GLY A 128 8.45 9.62 10.48
C GLY A 128 6.94 9.42 10.54
N TYR A 129 6.40 8.40 9.87
CA TYR A 129 4.98 8.08 9.97
C TYR A 129 4.65 7.49 11.35
N ASP A 130 3.44 7.75 11.82
CA ASP A 130 2.87 7.07 12.98
C ASP A 130 2.42 5.66 12.56
N MET A 131 3.25 4.66 12.83
CA MET A 131 3.00 3.29 12.41
C MET A 131 1.86 2.62 13.18
N SER A 132 1.34 3.25 14.23
CA SER A 132 0.11 2.79 14.88
C SER A 132 -1.13 2.93 14.00
N LYS A 133 -1.03 3.69 12.90
CA LYS A 133 -2.12 3.93 11.95
C LYS A 133 -2.00 3.12 10.68
N VAL A 134 -0.94 2.36 10.48
CA VAL A 134 -0.65 1.64 9.24
C VAL A 134 -0.71 0.13 9.46
N TYR A 135 -1.49 -0.56 8.62
CA TYR A 135 -1.74 -1.99 8.76
C TYR A 135 -1.31 -2.75 7.51
N ASN A 136 -0.55 -3.82 7.70
CA ASN A 136 -0.29 -4.81 6.65
C ASN A 136 -1.46 -5.81 6.63
N VAL A 137 -2.37 -5.65 5.69
CA VAL A 137 -3.56 -6.51 5.62
C VAL A 137 -3.35 -7.74 4.75
N GLY A 138 -2.12 -7.98 4.31
CA GLY A 138 -1.76 -9.16 3.54
C GLY A 138 -1.72 -8.93 2.04
N GLY A 139 -2.17 -9.89 1.27
CA GLY A 139 -2.10 -9.79 -0.18
C GLY A 139 -3.22 -10.53 -0.90
N MET A 140 -3.41 -10.20 -2.18
CA MET A 140 -4.45 -10.78 -3.03
C MET A 140 -4.39 -12.31 -3.08
N GLY A 141 -3.21 -12.89 -2.90
CA GLY A 141 -3.06 -14.35 -2.85
C GLY A 141 -3.87 -15.02 -1.74
N GLN A 142 -4.26 -14.28 -0.71
CA GLN A 142 -5.08 -14.79 0.40
C GLN A 142 -6.59 -14.65 0.13
N PHE A 143 -6.99 -13.90 -0.90
CA PHE A 143 -8.39 -13.57 -1.20
C PHE A 143 -8.89 -14.27 -2.48
N THR A 144 -8.38 -15.46 -2.77
CA THR A 144 -8.75 -16.23 -3.96
C THR A 144 -9.97 -17.13 -3.78
N ASP A 145 -10.38 -17.41 -2.55
CA ASP A 145 -11.56 -18.22 -2.27
C ASP A 145 -12.83 -17.54 -2.81
N SER A 146 -13.77 -18.34 -3.30
CA SER A 146 -15.03 -17.84 -3.86
C SER A 146 -15.86 -17.01 -2.88
N LYS A 147 -15.69 -17.20 -1.57
CA LYS A 147 -16.37 -16.38 -0.55
C LYS A 147 -16.02 -14.90 -0.63
N PHE A 148 -14.88 -14.56 -1.24
CA PHE A 148 -14.46 -13.16 -1.43
C PHE A 148 -14.98 -12.54 -2.71
N ALA A 149 -15.68 -13.28 -3.58
CA ALA A 149 -16.20 -12.75 -4.83
C ALA A 149 -17.02 -11.45 -4.69
N PRO A 150 -17.87 -11.28 -3.64
CA PRO A 150 -18.59 -10.02 -3.45
C PRO A 150 -17.69 -8.81 -3.17
N TYR A 151 -16.46 -9.04 -2.73
CA TYR A 151 -15.52 -8.00 -2.30
C TYR A 151 -14.42 -7.72 -3.33
N THR A 152 -14.41 -8.45 -4.44
CA THR A 152 -13.37 -8.31 -5.46
C THR A 152 -13.96 -7.85 -6.79
N THR A 153 -13.11 -7.27 -7.63
CA THR A 153 -13.46 -6.91 -9.00
C THR A 153 -12.27 -7.17 -9.91
N ASP A 154 -12.56 -7.59 -11.14
CA ASP A 154 -11.59 -7.76 -12.21
C ASP A 154 -11.79 -6.72 -13.33
N ASN A 155 -12.44 -5.61 -13.01
CA ASN A 155 -12.76 -4.57 -13.97
C ASN A 155 -11.51 -3.75 -14.35
N ALA A 156 -10.98 -3.99 -15.53
CA ALA A 156 -9.84 -3.27 -16.07
C ALA A 156 -10.17 -1.83 -16.51
N GLU A 157 -11.43 -1.44 -16.57
CA GLU A 157 -11.84 -0.10 -16.99
C GLU A 157 -11.25 1.00 -16.10
N ILE A 158 -11.01 0.70 -14.83
CA ILE A 158 -10.39 1.67 -13.91
C ILE A 158 -9.04 2.17 -14.44
N VAL A 159 -8.22 1.27 -14.98
CA VAL A 159 -6.92 1.64 -15.54
C VAL A 159 -7.09 2.46 -16.83
N LEU A 160 -8.04 2.08 -17.66
CA LEU A 160 -8.33 2.80 -18.92
C LEU A 160 -8.86 4.20 -18.62
N GLU A 161 -9.75 4.36 -17.66
CA GLU A 161 -10.29 5.66 -17.25
C GLU A 161 -9.18 6.59 -16.74
N ALA A 162 -8.30 6.09 -15.89
CA ALA A 162 -7.18 6.87 -15.39
C ALA A 162 -6.25 7.35 -16.52
N THR A 163 -5.93 6.47 -17.46
CA THR A 163 -5.11 6.80 -18.64
C THR A 163 -5.79 7.87 -19.48
N TYR A 164 -7.08 7.72 -19.72
CA TYR A 164 -7.88 8.66 -20.51
C TYR A 164 -7.93 10.05 -19.87
N SER A 165 -8.06 10.12 -18.55
CA SER A 165 -8.07 11.38 -17.80
C SER A 165 -6.77 12.16 -17.98
N PHE A 166 -5.62 11.48 -18.02
CA PHE A 166 -4.34 12.13 -18.29
C PHE A 166 -4.25 12.71 -19.70
N GLU A 167 -4.78 12.03 -20.69
CA GLU A 167 -4.81 12.54 -22.07
C GLU A 167 -5.72 13.75 -22.23
N GLY A 168 -6.73 13.88 -21.40
CA GLY A 168 -7.66 15.01 -21.39
C GLY A 168 -7.09 16.30 -20.80
N LEU A 169 -5.93 16.23 -20.21
CA LEU A 169 -5.24 17.40 -19.69
C LEU A 169 -4.43 18.09 -20.78
#